data_9014e5dd73a37b9cbcebbd2add9277ac
#
_entry.id   9014e5dd73a37b9cbcebbd2add9277ac
#
_cell.length_a   1.000
_cell.length_b   1.000
_cell.length_c   1.000
_cell.angle_alpha   90.00
_cell.angle_beta   90.00
_cell.angle_gamma   90.00
#
_symmetry.space_group_name_H-M   'P 1'
#
loop_
_entity.id
_entity.type
_entity.pdbx_description
1 polymer ?
#
loop_
_entity_poly.entity_id
_entity_poly.type
_entity_poly.pdbx_seq_one_letter_code
_entity_poly.pdbx_strand_id
1 'polypeptide(L)'
;MQFTRPVPISPEMKPSFKTFVSHSEAMNQWLRQWALHKEEEGYSRTYATFCLTTGKLAGYYTLSNFAIMTRDLPASLQKKAPPAIPCMLLGRLAVDTNYEGQGLGRALVINAIRQTLKVSETSGIWGLVVYPLTPSLIRFYSNLNFQLSPNPEQLLMYCPNPEQLLMYYALRCNC
;
A
#
# COMPACT_ATOMS: atom_id res chain seq x y z
N MET A 1 -10.25 15.33 11.08
CA MET A 1 -9.34 14.70 10.10
C MET A 1 -9.09 15.69 8.98
N GLN A 2 -7.84 15.90 8.59
CA GLN A 2 -7.44 16.87 7.56
C GLN A 2 -7.58 16.33 6.13
N PHE A 3 -7.77 15.00 5.99
CA PHE A 3 -7.83 14.30 4.71
C PHE A 3 -9.08 13.44 4.60
N THR A 4 -9.55 13.23 3.37
CA THR A 4 -10.64 12.29 3.09
C THR A 4 -10.20 10.85 3.41
N ARG A 5 -11.15 9.94 3.58
CA ARG A 5 -10.83 8.51 3.46
C ARG A 5 -10.38 8.24 2.03
N PRO A 6 -9.36 7.36 1.83
CA PRO A 6 -8.99 6.96 0.48
C PRO A 6 -10.17 6.31 -0.25
N VAL A 7 -10.41 6.76 -1.48
CA VAL A 7 -11.47 6.28 -2.38
C VAL A 7 -10.85 5.76 -3.68
N PRO A 8 -11.48 4.77 -4.35
CA PRO A 8 -11.04 4.35 -5.68
C PRO A 8 -10.98 5.55 -6.63
N ILE A 9 -9.97 5.57 -7.51
CA ILE A 9 -9.86 6.63 -8.52
C ILE A 9 -10.95 6.50 -9.59
N SER A 10 -11.29 7.65 -10.17
CA SER A 10 -12.22 7.72 -11.30
C SER A 10 -11.72 8.72 -12.35
N PRO A 11 -12.23 8.68 -13.59
CA PRO A 11 -11.82 9.59 -14.66
C PRO A 11 -11.96 11.06 -14.31
N GLU A 12 -12.96 11.42 -13.49
CA GLU A 12 -13.22 12.80 -13.05
C GLU A 12 -12.08 13.38 -12.20
N MET A 13 -11.26 12.51 -11.58
CA MET A 13 -10.11 12.91 -10.75
C MET A 13 -8.88 13.26 -11.58
N LYS A 14 -8.89 13.01 -12.91
CA LYS A 14 -7.73 13.24 -13.80
C LYS A 14 -7.13 14.65 -13.72
N PRO A 15 -7.90 15.73 -13.58
CA PRO A 15 -7.33 17.07 -13.37
C PRO A 15 -6.44 17.17 -12.14
N SER A 16 -6.82 16.51 -11.03
CA SER A 16 -6.05 16.51 -9.77
C SER A 16 -4.71 15.76 -9.89
N PHE A 17 -4.61 14.78 -10.80
CA PHE A 17 -3.36 14.04 -11.02
C PHE A 17 -2.25 14.94 -11.62
N LYS A 18 -2.64 15.96 -12.39
CA LYS A 18 -1.70 16.91 -13.02
C LYS A 18 -0.99 17.80 -12.00
N THR A 19 -1.66 18.10 -10.89
CA THR A 19 -1.15 18.99 -9.85
C THR A 19 -0.46 18.25 -8.71
N PHE A 20 -0.51 16.93 -8.69
CA PHE A 20 0.14 16.09 -7.69
C PHE A 20 1.66 16.06 -7.91
N VAL A 21 2.42 16.30 -6.83
CA VAL A 21 3.89 16.33 -6.84
C VAL A 21 4.42 15.58 -5.61
N SER A 22 5.06 14.44 -5.82
CA SER A 22 5.83 13.72 -4.80
C SER A 22 7.33 13.81 -5.11
N HIS A 23 8.19 13.39 -4.18
CA HIS A 23 9.64 13.32 -4.41
C HIS A 23 10.05 12.31 -5.50
N SER A 24 9.15 11.47 -5.96
CA SER A 24 9.42 10.50 -7.01
C SER A 24 8.71 10.90 -8.30
N GLU A 25 9.48 11.40 -9.28
CA GLU A 25 8.89 11.73 -10.59
C GLU A 25 8.30 10.50 -11.29
N ALA A 26 8.89 9.31 -11.06
CA ALA A 26 8.32 8.07 -11.58
C ALA A 26 6.91 7.79 -11.03
N MET A 27 6.65 8.11 -9.75
CA MET A 27 5.30 7.99 -9.15
C MET A 27 4.36 9.06 -9.72
N ASN A 28 4.83 10.30 -9.93
CA ASN A 28 4.05 11.38 -10.51
C ASN A 28 3.62 11.06 -11.94
N GLN A 29 4.56 10.60 -12.78
CA GLN A 29 4.29 10.21 -14.17
C GLN A 29 3.35 9.01 -14.24
N TRP A 30 3.57 8.00 -13.41
CA TRP A 30 2.71 6.83 -13.39
C TRP A 30 1.24 7.20 -13.06
N LEU A 31 1.04 8.06 -12.06
CA LEU A 31 -0.30 8.53 -11.69
C LEU A 31 -1.00 9.24 -12.86
N ARG A 32 -0.27 10.13 -13.55
CA ARG A 32 -0.80 10.93 -14.67
C ARG A 32 -1.11 10.10 -15.92
N GLN A 33 -0.26 9.13 -16.23
CA GLN A 33 -0.28 8.43 -17.52
C GLN A 33 -0.96 7.06 -17.43
N TRP A 34 -0.77 6.34 -16.32
CA TRP A 34 -1.08 4.93 -16.24
C TRP A 34 -2.17 4.55 -15.25
N ALA A 35 -2.39 5.34 -14.19
CA ALA A 35 -3.27 4.93 -13.10
C ALA A 35 -4.67 4.54 -13.57
N LEU A 36 -5.32 5.40 -14.34
CA LEU A 36 -6.67 5.12 -14.87
C LEU A 36 -6.67 3.95 -15.87
N HIS A 37 -5.67 3.89 -16.73
CA HIS A 37 -5.55 2.81 -17.70
C HIS A 37 -5.38 1.44 -17.02
N LYS A 38 -4.53 1.37 -15.98
CA LYS A 38 -4.35 0.12 -15.21
C LYS A 38 -5.56 -0.25 -14.35
N GLU A 39 -6.33 0.73 -13.93
CA GLU A 39 -7.63 0.53 -13.28
C GLU A 39 -8.63 -0.10 -14.26
N GLU A 40 -8.73 0.46 -15.47
CA GLU A 40 -9.63 0.04 -16.54
C GLU A 40 -9.32 -1.36 -17.06
N GLU A 41 -8.03 -1.67 -17.25
CA GLU A 41 -7.55 -3.00 -17.62
C GLU A 41 -7.65 -4.05 -16.48
N GLY A 42 -7.96 -3.63 -15.25
CA GLY A 42 -8.07 -4.54 -14.10
C GLY A 42 -6.75 -5.03 -13.51
N TYR A 43 -5.61 -4.44 -13.89
CA TYR A 43 -4.29 -4.83 -13.38
C TYR A 43 -3.99 -4.33 -11.97
N SER A 44 -4.60 -3.22 -11.58
CA SER A 44 -4.47 -2.69 -10.22
C SER A 44 -5.69 -1.88 -9.81
N ARG A 45 -5.87 -1.72 -8.50
CA ARG A 45 -6.83 -0.78 -7.91
C ARG A 45 -6.07 0.35 -7.25
N THR A 46 -6.38 1.58 -7.63
CA THR A 46 -5.75 2.79 -7.11
C THR A 46 -6.70 3.53 -6.19
N TYR A 47 -6.21 3.93 -5.04
CA TYR A 47 -6.96 4.69 -4.03
C TYR A 47 -6.32 6.04 -3.81
N ALA A 48 -7.11 7.08 -3.88
CA ALA A 48 -6.69 8.48 -3.72
C ALA A 48 -7.32 9.12 -2.49
N THR A 49 -6.58 10.01 -1.82
CA THR A 49 -7.05 10.82 -0.70
C THR A 49 -6.82 12.30 -0.98
N PHE A 50 -7.72 13.13 -0.53
CA PHE A 50 -7.73 14.57 -0.79
C PHE A 50 -7.66 15.37 0.50
N CYS A 51 -7.00 16.51 0.46
CA CYS A 51 -7.02 17.47 1.55
C CYS A 51 -8.41 18.13 1.63
N LEU A 52 -9.05 18.05 2.80
CA LEU A 52 -10.40 18.60 3.01
C LEU A 52 -10.46 20.11 2.87
N THR A 53 -9.37 20.80 3.19
CA THR A 53 -9.32 22.28 3.13
C THR A 53 -9.13 22.80 1.70
N THR A 54 -8.28 22.12 0.91
CA THR A 54 -7.87 22.62 -0.42
C THR A 54 -8.54 21.89 -1.57
N GLY A 55 -9.15 20.73 -1.32
CA GLY A 55 -9.66 19.81 -2.35
C GLY A 55 -8.58 19.16 -3.21
N LYS A 56 -7.30 19.42 -2.95
CA LYS A 56 -6.19 18.88 -3.73
C LYS A 56 -5.91 17.42 -3.36
N LEU A 57 -5.44 16.66 -4.34
CA LEU A 57 -4.95 15.29 -4.14
C LEU A 57 -3.73 15.33 -3.21
N ALA A 58 -3.84 14.63 -2.08
CA ALA A 58 -2.82 14.63 -1.03
C ALA A 58 -1.95 13.37 -1.05
N GLY A 59 -2.47 12.25 -1.56
CA GLY A 59 -1.72 11.01 -1.65
C GLY A 59 -2.52 9.92 -2.34
N TYR A 60 -1.82 8.87 -2.74
CA TYR A 60 -2.44 7.70 -3.35
C TYR A 60 -1.64 6.43 -3.06
N TYR A 61 -2.27 5.28 -3.26
CA TYR A 61 -1.61 3.98 -3.29
C TYR A 61 -2.30 3.04 -4.27
N THR A 62 -1.61 1.95 -4.67
CA THR A 62 -2.16 0.91 -5.54
C THR A 62 -2.10 -0.45 -4.88
N LEU A 63 -3.13 -1.27 -5.15
CA LEU A 63 -3.17 -2.68 -4.81
C LEU A 63 -3.31 -3.52 -6.08
N SER A 64 -2.62 -4.65 -6.11
CA SER A 64 -2.77 -5.68 -7.14
C SER A 64 -2.61 -7.07 -6.53
N ASN A 65 -3.08 -8.10 -7.24
CA ASN A 65 -2.83 -9.47 -6.86
C ASN A 65 -1.34 -9.80 -7.02
N PHE A 66 -0.83 -10.62 -6.12
CA PHE A 66 0.56 -11.05 -6.09
C PHE A 66 0.68 -12.45 -5.49
N ALA A 67 1.79 -13.13 -5.73
CA ALA A 67 2.15 -14.34 -5.03
C ALA A 67 3.60 -14.25 -4.54
N ILE A 68 3.80 -14.46 -3.23
CA ILE A 68 5.14 -14.63 -2.68
C ILE A 68 5.55 -16.10 -2.77
N MET A 69 6.77 -16.37 -3.21
CA MET A 69 7.27 -17.74 -3.21
C MET A 69 7.60 -18.19 -1.78
N THR A 70 7.20 -19.39 -1.41
CA THR A 70 7.42 -19.92 -0.05
C THR A 70 8.87 -19.89 0.37
N ARG A 71 9.83 -20.08 -0.56
CA ARG A 71 11.28 -19.96 -0.32
C ARG A 71 11.72 -18.56 0.14
N ASP A 72 10.92 -17.53 -0.12
CA ASP A 72 11.22 -16.15 0.26
C ASP A 72 10.74 -15.81 1.68
N LEU A 73 10.17 -16.78 2.39
CA LEU A 73 9.73 -16.65 3.78
C LEU A 73 10.69 -17.34 4.74
N PRO A 74 10.70 -16.97 6.03
CA PRO A 74 11.42 -17.72 7.09
C PRO A 74 10.97 -19.18 7.14
N ALA A 75 11.89 -20.09 7.46
CA ALA A 75 11.64 -21.53 7.53
C ALA A 75 10.43 -21.91 8.41
N SER A 76 10.17 -21.13 9.45
CA SER A 76 9.00 -21.30 10.32
C SER A 76 7.65 -21.13 9.59
N LEU A 77 7.60 -20.27 8.57
CA LEU A 77 6.40 -20.00 7.76
C LEU A 77 6.31 -20.86 6.50
N GLN A 78 7.39 -21.58 6.16
CA GLN A 78 7.42 -22.46 4.98
C GLN A 78 6.69 -23.77 5.21
N LYS A 79 6.57 -24.22 6.47
CA LYS A 79 5.95 -25.52 6.82
C LYS A 79 4.47 -25.52 6.39
N LYS A 80 4.12 -26.51 5.54
CA LYS A 80 2.76 -26.70 5.01
C LYS A 80 2.22 -25.56 4.13
N ALA A 81 3.05 -24.59 3.76
CA ALA A 81 2.67 -23.54 2.83
C ALA A 81 2.69 -24.05 1.37
N PRO A 82 1.77 -23.56 0.51
CA PRO A 82 1.83 -23.87 -0.92
C PRO A 82 3.07 -23.22 -1.54
N PRO A 83 3.58 -23.73 -2.69
CA PRO A 83 4.78 -23.16 -3.34
C PRO A 83 4.69 -21.66 -3.65
N ALA A 84 3.49 -21.18 -3.97
CA ALA A 84 3.17 -19.78 -4.19
C ALA A 84 2.02 -19.37 -3.27
N ILE A 85 2.25 -18.40 -2.42
CA ILE A 85 1.30 -17.94 -1.40
C ILE A 85 0.58 -16.71 -1.92
N PRO A 86 -0.76 -16.72 -2.03
CA PRO A 86 -1.53 -15.60 -2.54
C PRO A 86 -1.47 -14.41 -1.59
N CYS A 87 -1.11 -13.25 -2.12
CA CYS A 87 -0.97 -12.00 -1.39
C CYS A 87 -1.56 -10.84 -2.19
N MET A 88 -1.73 -9.70 -1.53
CA MET A 88 -1.89 -8.41 -2.19
C MET A 88 -0.55 -7.69 -2.22
N LEU A 89 -0.26 -6.99 -3.32
CA LEU A 89 0.90 -6.12 -3.46
C LEU A 89 0.49 -4.66 -3.29
N LEU A 90 1.10 -3.98 -2.33
CA LEU A 90 1.14 -2.52 -2.28
C LEU A 90 2.20 -2.04 -3.28
N GLY A 91 1.77 -1.86 -4.53
CA GLY A 91 2.68 -1.64 -5.66
C GLY A 91 3.24 -0.22 -5.72
N ARG A 92 2.46 0.76 -5.29
CA ARG A 92 2.85 2.17 -5.23
C ARG A 92 2.23 2.83 -4.01
N LEU A 93 2.96 3.76 -3.43
CA LEU A 93 2.47 4.64 -2.38
C LEU A 93 3.23 5.96 -2.48
N ALA A 94 2.49 7.06 -2.61
CA ALA A 94 3.07 8.39 -2.68
C ALA A 94 2.19 9.41 -1.93
N VAL A 95 2.86 10.39 -1.32
CA VAL A 95 2.26 11.55 -0.66
C VAL A 95 2.76 12.79 -1.38
N ASP A 96 1.87 13.76 -1.58
CA ASP A 96 2.24 15.05 -2.15
C ASP A 96 3.12 15.82 -1.15
N THR A 97 4.16 16.47 -1.67
CA THR A 97 5.17 17.15 -0.86
C THR A 97 4.61 18.20 0.11
N ASN A 98 3.46 18.81 -0.22
CA ASN A 98 2.77 19.76 0.65
C ASN A 98 2.11 19.12 1.88
N TYR A 99 1.95 17.78 1.89
CA TYR A 99 1.25 17.03 2.93
C TYR A 99 2.11 16.00 3.64
N GLU A 100 3.41 15.99 3.38
CA GLU A 100 4.37 15.14 4.08
C GLU A 100 4.51 15.50 5.58
N GLY A 101 5.07 14.59 6.36
CA GLY A 101 5.27 14.79 7.80
C GLY A 101 4.00 14.77 8.66
N GLN A 102 2.80 14.63 8.05
CA GLN A 102 1.50 14.67 8.74
C GLN A 102 0.91 13.26 9.01
N GLY A 103 1.71 12.21 8.87
CA GLY A 103 1.28 10.83 9.09
C GLY A 103 0.44 10.23 7.94
N LEU A 104 0.25 10.96 6.82
CA LEU A 104 -0.60 10.52 5.72
C LEU A 104 -0.13 9.21 5.09
N GLY A 105 1.18 9.03 4.87
CA GLY A 105 1.74 7.78 4.33
C GLY A 105 1.38 6.57 5.20
N ARG A 106 1.47 6.71 6.53
CA ARG A 106 1.02 5.68 7.48
C ARG A 106 -0.48 5.39 7.35
N ALA A 107 -1.30 6.43 7.25
CA ALA A 107 -2.76 6.28 7.10
C ALA A 107 -3.13 5.54 5.81
N LEU A 108 -2.39 5.81 4.71
CA LEU A 108 -2.56 5.11 3.44
C LEU A 108 -2.22 3.62 3.55
N VAL A 109 -1.11 3.25 4.22
CA VAL A 109 -0.76 1.83 4.47
C VAL A 109 -1.82 1.14 5.30
N ILE A 110 -2.31 1.77 6.37
CA ILE A 110 -3.39 1.21 7.21
C ILE A 110 -4.65 1.00 6.36
N ASN A 111 -4.97 1.92 5.46
CA ASN A 111 -6.12 1.75 4.56
C ASN A 111 -5.87 0.60 3.57
N ALA A 112 -4.67 0.45 3.01
CA ALA A 112 -4.31 -0.67 2.15
C ALA A 112 -4.47 -2.02 2.87
N ILE A 113 -4.07 -2.12 4.14
CA ILE A 113 -4.29 -3.29 4.98
C ILE A 113 -5.79 -3.58 5.13
N ARG A 114 -6.61 -2.57 5.39
CA ARG A 114 -8.08 -2.73 5.49
C ARG A 114 -8.71 -3.21 4.18
N GLN A 115 -8.24 -2.72 3.03
CA GLN A 115 -8.71 -3.21 1.73
C GLN A 115 -8.27 -4.66 1.48
N THR A 116 -7.05 -5.02 1.87
CA THR A 116 -6.55 -6.40 1.79
C THR A 116 -7.41 -7.35 2.62
N LEU A 117 -7.78 -6.97 3.85
CA LEU A 117 -8.69 -7.75 4.70
C LEU A 117 -10.06 -7.95 4.06
N LYS A 118 -10.65 -6.92 3.47
CA LYS A 118 -11.93 -7.06 2.74
C LYS A 118 -11.85 -8.08 1.61
N VAL A 119 -10.73 -8.11 0.88
CA VAL A 119 -10.51 -9.11 -0.18
C VAL A 119 -10.35 -10.50 0.42
N SER A 120 -9.70 -10.64 1.58
CA SER A 120 -9.50 -11.93 2.24
C SER A 120 -10.81 -12.58 2.75
N GLU A 121 -11.89 -11.82 2.92
CA GLU A 121 -13.21 -12.34 3.26
C GLU A 121 -13.85 -13.13 2.10
N THR A 122 -13.43 -12.86 0.85
CA THR A 122 -14.01 -13.44 -0.36
C THR A 122 -13.02 -14.23 -1.21
N SER A 123 -11.73 -14.08 -0.95
CA SER A 123 -10.65 -14.75 -1.68
C SER A 123 -9.52 -15.11 -0.72
N GLY A 124 -8.81 -16.18 -1.01
CA GLY A 124 -7.65 -16.61 -0.22
C GLY A 124 -6.48 -15.64 -0.37
N ILE A 125 -6.32 -14.72 0.57
CA ILE A 125 -5.21 -13.77 0.67
C ILE A 125 -4.52 -13.95 2.02
N TRP A 126 -3.23 -14.32 1.99
CA TRP A 126 -2.45 -14.56 3.19
C TRP A 126 -1.93 -13.28 3.83
N GLY A 127 -1.61 -12.25 3.03
CA GLY A 127 -1.04 -11.02 3.55
C GLY A 127 -0.86 -9.91 2.51
N LEU A 128 -0.29 -8.80 2.98
CA LEU A 128 0.09 -7.66 2.16
C LEU A 128 1.61 -7.61 2.02
N VAL A 129 2.11 -7.43 0.81
CA VAL A 129 3.54 -7.34 0.50
C VAL A 129 3.88 -5.99 -0.11
N VAL A 130 5.14 -5.59 0.03
CA VAL A 130 5.67 -4.34 -0.53
C VAL A 130 7.15 -4.52 -0.89
N TYR A 131 7.61 -3.80 -1.91
CA TYR A 131 9.01 -3.69 -2.29
C TYR A 131 9.52 -2.29 -1.92
N PRO A 132 10.19 -2.10 -0.77
CA PRO A 132 10.75 -0.81 -0.41
C PRO A 132 11.92 -0.45 -1.33
N LEU A 133 11.87 0.76 -1.91
CA LEU A 133 12.87 1.22 -2.87
C LEU A 133 14.14 1.79 -2.20
N THR A 134 14.07 2.09 -0.91
CA THR A 134 15.17 2.72 -0.16
C THR A 134 15.27 2.17 1.27
N PRO A 135 16.45 2.26 1.92
CA PRO A 135 16.60 1.85 3.32
C PRO A 135 15.69 2.61 4.29
N SER A 136 15.35 3.86 3.99
CA SER A 136 14.41 4.64 4.81
C SER A 136 12.99 4.07 4.76
N LEU A 137 12.58 3.55 3.60
CA LEU A 137 11.29 2.87 3.46
C LEU A 137 11.25 1.53 4.18
N ILE A 138 12.38 0.80 4.27
CA ILE A 138 12.46 -0.41 5.10
C ILE A 138 12.11 -0.06 6.55
N ARG A 139 12.73 0.99 7.12
CA ARG A 139 12.42 1.45 8.48
C ARG A 139 10.96 1.89 8.62
N PHE A 140 10.44 2.60 7.63
CA PHE A 140 9.04 3.04 7.61
C PHE A 140 8.08 1.85 7.70
N TYR A 141 8.25 0.82 6.85
CA TYR A 141 7.41 -0.37 6.88
C TYR A 141 7.66 -1.27 8.10
N SER A 142 8.90 -1.37 8.60
CA SER A 142 9.18 -2.09 9.85
C SER A 142 8.46 -1.47 11.06
N ASN A 143 8.37 -0.15 11.12
CA ASN A 143 7.57 0.57 12.13
C ASN A 143 6.05 0.33 11.99
N LEU A 144 5.64 -0.26 10.88
CA LEU A 144 4.28 -0.71 10.60
C LEU A 144 4.15 -2.26 10.71
N ASN A 145 5.12 -2.90 11.38
CA ASN A 145 5.20 -4.35 11.62
C ASN A 145 5.28 -5.21 10.34
N PHE A 146 5.75 -4.64 9.23
CA PHE A 146 6.17 -5.45 8.10
C PHE A 146 7.50 -6.12 8.42
N GLN A 147 7.64 -7.36 8.00
CA GLN A 147 8.84 -8.17 8.17
C GLN A 147 9.61 -8.25 6.87
N LEU A 148 10.92 -8.12 6.94
CA LEU A 148 11.79 -8.26 5.78
C LEU A 148 11.93 -9.76 5.42
N SER A 149 11.84 -10.06 4.12
CA SER A 149 12.15 -11.40 3.61
C SER A 149 13.61 -11.79 3.96
N PRO A 150 13.87 -13.03 4.34
CA PRO A 150 15.23 -13.50 4.55
C PRO A 150 16.01 -13.69 3.24
N ASN A 151 15.34 -13.65 2.08
CA ASN A 151 15.99 -13.76 0.78
C ASN A 151 16.76 -12.46 0.45
N PRO A 152 18.11 -12.46 0.42
CA PRO A 152 18.89 -11.26 0.17
C PRO A 152 18.79 -10.74 -1.27
N GLU A 153 18.32 -11.57 -2.20
CA GLU A 153 18.14 -11.18 -3.61
C GLU A 153 16.90 -10.34 -3.84
N GLN A 154 15.98 -10.30 -2.85
CA GLN A 154 14.73 -9.55 -2.96
C GLN A 154 14.51 -8.66 -1.74
N LEU A 155 14.48 -7.35 -1.94
CA LEU A 155 14.01 -6.40 -0.93
C LEU A 155 12.47 -6.47 -0.83
N LEU A 156 11.96 -7.62 -0.38
CA LEU A 156 10.55 -7.86 -0.17
C LEU A 156 10.24 -7.75 1.32
N MET A 157 9.21 -6.99 1.67
CA MET A 157 8.63 -6.97 3.01
C MET A 157 7.19 -7.48 2.97
N TYR A 158 6.78 -8.19 3.99
CA TYR A 158 5.44 -8.77 4.11
C TYR A 158 4.84 -8.50 5.48
N CYS A 159 3.52 -8.41 5.50
CA CYS A 159 2.70 -8.33 6.70
C CYS A 159 1.79 -9.57 6.70
N PRO A 160 2.14 -10.65 7.43
CA PRO A 160 1.26 -11.78 7.63
C PRO A 160 0.17 -11.37 8.63
N ASN A 161 -1.01 -11.92 8.47
CA ASN A 161 -2.12 -11.69 9.39
C ASN A 161 -2.42 -10.18 9.63
N PRO A 162 -2.91 -9.47 8.62
CA PRO A 162 -3.21 -8.03 8.70
C PRO A 162 -4.23 -7.66 9.79
N GLU A 163 -5.07 -8.59 10.27
CA GLU A 163 -6.04 -8.35 11.35
C GLU A 163 -5.37 -7.96 12.66
N GLN A 164 -4.31 -8.68 13.05
CA GLN A 164 -3.56 -8.36 14.26
C GLN A 164 -2.97 -6.95 14.22
N LEU A 165 -2.58 -6.52 13.04
CA LEU A 165 -2.04 -5.18 12.82
C LEU A 165 -3.10 -4.11 13.03
N LEU A 166 -4.31 -4.31 12.51
CA LEU A 166 -5.43 -3.38 12.71
C LEU A 166 -5.85 -3.30 14.17
N MET A 167 -5.88 -4.42 14.89
CA MET A 167 -6.14 -4.44 16.33
C MET A 167 -5.09 -3.63 17.11
N TYR A 168 -3.81 -3.80 16.79
CA TYR A 168 -2.72 -3.06 17.41
C TYR A 168 -2.86 -1.53 17.21
N TYR A 169 -3.26 -1.09 16.03
CA TYR A 169 -3.47 0.33 15.77
C TYR A 169 -4.77 0.87 16.36
N ALA A 170 -5.84 0.08 16.40
CA ALA A 170 -7.09 0.47 17.04
C ALA A 170 -6.90 0.75 18.54
N LEU A 171 -6.11 -0.07 19.23
CA LEU A 171 -5.79 0.09 20.66
C LEU A 171 -4.90 1.32 20.93
N ARG A 172 -4.07 1.75 19.98
CA ARG A 172 -3.21 2.94 20.14
C ARG A 172 -3.86 4.25 19.71
N CYS A 173 -4.91 4.23 18.91
CA CYS A 173 -5.63 5.44 18.49
C CYS A 173 -6.75 5.85 19.46
N ASN A 174 -6.97 5.08 20.53
CA ASN A 174 -7.92 5.41 21.60
C ASN A 174 -7.24 6.05 22.83
N CYS A 175 -6.01 6.56 22.67
CA CYS A 175 -5.32 7.38 23.68
C CYS A 175 -5.20 8.81 23.22
#